data_5355de929f0ff235e0fa9c9165ddd7e8
#
_entry.id   5355de929f0ff235e0fa9c9165ddd7e8
#
_cell.length_a   1.000
_cell.length_b   1.000
_cell.length_c   1.000
_cell.angle_alpha   90.00
_cell.angle_beta   90.00
_cell.angle_gamma   90.00
#
_symmetry.space_group_name_H-M   'P 1'
#
loop_
_entity.id
_entity.type
_entity.pdbx_description
1 polymer ?
#
loop_
_entity_poly.entity_id
_entity_poly.type
_entity_poly.pdbx_seq_one_letter_code
_entity_poly.pdbx_strand_id
1 'polypeptide(L)'
;MAMIDDVLGLPDQLRDALWRIESARLEPADAAGLMICGMGGSAIGGDLAAAALGDRLTKPLLSIRGYGLPSWATPEWTVLCSSYSGNTEETLACFDAAEALGTRRIVLSTGGSLVEQAREAGVPVIAPPGIYQPRVAVAYMFVAAAEVAALAGVASTIRSEIDVAAAFLEREALTIKAKAAEIAAQLDGSTTVIYGADLTAPVAHRWKTQLNENAKLPAFSSQLPEADHNEICGWSDGSGAGALAAVFLEDCDQHPRERRRIELTAAVVAEGAAGVVRVETEGETRVERLLWAMLLGDLVSLELASRRGTDPESIEAIDRLKEGMAA
;
A
#
# COMPACT_ATOMS: atom_id res chain seq x y z
N MET A 1 15.25 -14.17 -10.73
CA MET A 1 14.61 -14.54 -9.45
C MET A 1 13.12 -14.54 -9.71
N ALA A 2 12.34 -15.49 -9.24
CA ALA A 2 10.90 -15.44 -9.47
C ALA A 2 10.30 -14.35 -8.57
N MET A 3 9.26 -13.64 -9.02
CA MET A 3 8.62 -12.56 -8.25
C MET A 3 8.23 -12.99 -6.82
N ILE A 4 7.92 -14.26 -6.60
CA ILE A 4 7.62 -14.79 -5.26
C ILE A 4 8.82 -14.70 -4.30
N ASP A 5 10.04 -14.87 -4.80
CA ASP A 5 11.24 -14.74 -3.98
C ASP A 5 11.47 -13.29 -3.57
N ASP A 6 11.18 -12.35 -4.49
CA ASP A 6 11.24 -10.92 -4.21
C ASP A 6 10.17 -10.49 -3.17
N VAL A 7 8.96 -11.05 -3.25
CA VAL A 7 7.88 -10.79 -2.26
C VAL A 7 8.23 -11.39 -0.90
N LEU A 8 8.77 -12.61 -0.85
CA LEU A 8 9.22 -13.24 0.40
C LEU A 8 10.47 -12.54 0.97
N GLY A 9 11.21 -11.80 0.16
CA GLY A 9 12.32 -10.93 0.57
C GLY A 9 11.90 -9.65 1.30
N LEU A 10 10.61 -9.44 1.57
CA LEU A 10 10.08 -8.27 2.27
C LEU A 10 10.83 -7.94 3.59
N PRO A 11 11.21 -8.90 4.45
CA PRO A 11 11.98 -8.61 5.66
C PRO A 11 13.34 -7.92 5.38
N ASP A 12 14.06 -8.39 4.39
CA ASP A 12 15.35 -7.81 4.00
C ASP A 12 15.18 -6.44 3.33
N GLN A 13 14.11 -6.26 2.54
CA GLN A 13 13.77 -4.97 1.96
C GLN A 13 13.45 -3.94 3.05
N LEU A 14 12.75 -4.31 4.12
CA LEU A 14 12.47 -3.42 5.27
C LEU A 14 13.76 -2.95 5.94
N ARG A 15 14.70 -3.88 6.21
CA ARG A 15 16.01 -3.56 6.82
C ARG A 15 16.86 -2.68 5.89
N ASP A 16 16.93 -3.02 4.61
CA ASP A 16 17.64 -2.20 3.61
C ASP A 16 17.03 -0.81 3.47
N ALA A 17 15.70 -0.70 3.50
CA ALA A 17 15.01 0.59 3.45
C ALA A 17 15.37 1.48 4.66
N LEU A 18 15.40 0.93 5.87
CA LEU A 18 15.83 1.65 7.07
C LEU A 18 17.26 2.17 6.95
N TRP A 19 18.18 1.34 6.43
CA TRP A 19 19.57 1.73 6.19
C TRP A 19 19.67 2.85 5.13
N ARG A 20 18.87 2.80 4.05
CA ARG A 20 18.88 3.83 2.99
C ARG A 20 18.39 5.18 3.48
N ILE A 21 17.36 5.19 4.32
CA ILE A 21 16.88 6.43 4.96
C ILE A 21 17.99 7.06 5.81
N GLU A 22 18.66 6.26 6.64
CA GLU A 22 19.76 6.73 7.47
C GLU A 22 20.93 7.26 6.62
N SER A 23 21.25 6.55 5.53
CA SER A 23 22.31 6.93 4.59
C SER A 23 22.00 8.21 3.82
N ALA A 24 20.73 8.56 3.63
CA ALA A 24 20.30 9.79 2.98
C ALA A 24 20.53 11.05 3.83
N ARG A 25 20.82 10.90 5.13
CA ARG A 25 21.16 11.99 6.08
C ARG A 25 20.18 13.16 6.01
N LEU A 26 18.90 12.85 6.03
CA LEU A 26 17.85 13.86 5.99
C LEU A 26 17.85 14.67 7.30
N GLU A 27 17.79 15.98 7.17
CA GLU A 27 17.69 16.86 8.33
C GLU A 27 16.27 16.85 8.92
N PRO A 28 16.11 16.85 10.24
CA PRO A 28 14.81 17.03 10.87
C PRO A 28 14.15 18.37 10.52
N ALA A 29 12.83 18.41 10.55
CA ALA A 29 12.04 19.63 10.40
C ALA A 29 10.80 19.58 11.30
N ASP A 30 10.14 20.70 11.45
CA ASP A 30 8.84 20.82 12.12
C ASP A 30 7.80 21.31 11.11
N ALA A 31 7.28 20.39 10.32
CA ALA A 31 6.33 20.68 9.24
C ALA A 31 4.89 20.80 9.77
N ALA A 32 4.02 21.49 9.04
CA ALA A 32 2.57 21.53 9.29
C ALA A 32 1.89 20.16 9.00
N GLY A 33 2.51 19.35 8.14
CA GLY A 33 2.08 18.02 7.77
C GLY A 33 2.99 17.40 6.72
N LEU A 34 2.72 16.18 6.30
CA LEU A 34 3.43 15.47 5.24
C LEU A 34 2.48 15.11 4.11
N MET A 35 2.82 15.50 2.88
CA MET A 35 2.18 15.02 1.67
C MET A 35 3.10 14.02 0.97
N ILE A 36 2.56 12.87 0.57
CA ILE A 36 3.26 11.84 -0.18
C ILE A 36 2.64 11.81 -1.57
N CYS A 37 3.35 12.35 -2.55
CA CYS A 37 2.91 12.43 -3.93
C CYS A 37 3.41 11.22 -4.70
N GLY A 38 2.49 10.42 -5.25
CA GLY A 38 2.85 9.22 -5.99
C GLY A 38 1.64 8.49 -6.54
N MET A 39 1.87 7.44 -7.35
CA MET A 39 0.84 6.60 -7.92
C MET A 39 1.09 5.12 -7.57
N GLY A 40 0.03 4.29 -7.62
CA GLY A 40 0.13 2.84 -7.42
C GLY A 40 0.90 2.42 -6.16
N GLY A 41 1.94 1.60 -6.34
CA GLY A 41 2.82 1.14 -5.25
C GLY A 41 3.52 2.26 -4.49
N SER A 42 3.83 3.39 -5.17
CA SER A 42 4.48 4.54 -4.55
C SER A 42 3.54 5.31 -3.62
N ALA A 43 2.26 5.41 -3.94
CA ALA A 43 1.27 6.09 -3.10
C ALA A 43 0.79 5.22 -1.94
N ILE A 44 0.59 3.90 -2.17
CA ILE A 44 0.08 3.00 -1.13
C ILE A 44 1.03 2.90 0.06
N GLY A 45 2.35 3.09 -0.16
CA GLY A 45 3.33 3.16 0.93
C GLY A 45 3.00 4.25 1.95
N GLY A 46 2.49 5.39 1.49
CA GLY A 46 2.00 6.47 2.35
C GLY A 46 0.77 6.10 3.16
N ASP A 47 -0.23 5.47 2.52
CA ASP A 47 -1.45 5.05 3.22
C ASP A 47 -1.16 3.96 4.26
N LEU A 48 -0.27 3.00 3.92
CA LEU A 48 0.19 1.98 4.85
C LEU A 48 0.95 2.59 6.03
N ALA A 49 1.80 3.59 5.78
CA ALA A 49 2.52 4.30 6.84
C ALA A 49 1.55 5.07 7.75
N ALA A 50 0.56 5.76 7.18
CA ALA A 50 -0.46 6.44 7.98
C ALA A 50 -1.23 5.46 8.87
N ALA A 51 -1.64 4.30 8.34
CA ALA A 51 -2.31 3.27 9.11
C ALA A 51 -1.40 2.65 10.20
N ALA A 52 -0.12 2.39 9.90
CA ALA A 52 0.83 1.88 10.89
C ALA A 52 1.09 2.89 12.03
N LEU A 53 1.23 4.16 11.68
CA LEU A 53 1.44 5.24 12.65
C LEU A 53 0.21 5.46 13.55
N GLY A 54 -1.00 5.37 12.99
CA GLY A 54 -2.24 5.49 13.78
C GLY A 54 -2.26 6.70 14.70
N ASP A 55 -2.51 6.49 15.98
CA ASP A 55 -2.59 7.55 17.01
C ASP A 55 -1.25 8.27 17.29
N ARG A 56 -0.15 7.81 16.69
CA ARG A 56 1.14 8.51 16.75
C ARG A 56 1.23 9.71 15.81
N LEU A 57 0.29 9.82 14.87
CA LEU A 57 0.17 11.00 14.02
C LEU A 57 -0.33 12.17 14.86
N THR A 58 0.49 13.20 14.97
CA THR A 58 0.16 14.46 15.66
C THR A 58 -0.21 15.57 14.68
N LYS A 59 0.07 15.35 13.39
CA LYS A 59 -0.22 16.26 12.28
C LYS A 59 -0.67 15.44 11.05
N PRO A 60 -1.33 16.07 10.06
CA PRO A 60 -1.82 15.34 8.89
C PRO A 60 -0.70 14.69 8.07
N LEU A 61 -0.93 13.44 7.65
CA LEU A 61 -0.20 12.72 6.62
C LEU A 61 -1.16 12.35 5.52
N LEU A 62 -0.91 12.77 4.28
CA LEU A 62 -1.82 12.62 3.16
C LEU A 62 -1.11 12.04 1.94
N SER A 63 -1.70 11.03 1.31
CA SER A 63 -1.26 10.55 -0.01
C SER A 63 -1.98 11.33 -1.11
N ILE A 64 -1.21 11.95 -1.99
CA ILE A 64 -1.69 12.75 -3.12
C ILE A 64 -1.54 11.94 -4.40
N ARG A 65 -2.66 11.74 -5.11
CA ARG A 65 -2.73 11.04 -6.39
C ARG A 65 -3.31 11.97 -7.43
N GLY A 66 -2.46 12.58 -8.25
CA GLY A 66 -2.87 13.55 -9.27
C GLY A 66 -1.76 14.51 -9.66
N TYR A 67 -2.11 15.54 -10.41
CA TYR A 67 -1.18 16.44 -11.10
C TYR A 67 -0.86 17.74 -10.33
N GLY A 68 -0.92 17.73 -9.00
CA GLY A 68 -0.59 18.91 -8.20
C GLY A 68 -0.90 18.76 -6.72
N LEU A 69 -0.61 19.79 -5.95
CA LEU A 69 -0.90 19.86 -4.54
C LEU A 69 -2.29 20.47 -4.28
N PRO A 70 -2.94 20.14 -3.14
CA PRO A 70 -4.17 20.80 -2.74
C PRO A 70 -4.00 22.32 -2.64
N SER A 71 -5.01 23.10 -3.06
CA SER A 71 -4.95 24.57 -3.06
C SER A 71 -4.81 25.21 -1.67
N TRP A 72 -5.07 24.46 -0.61
CA TRP A 72 -4.87 24.88 0.78
C TRP A 72 -3.48 24.54 1.34
N ALA A 73 -2.62 23.86 0.55
CA ALA A 73 -1.24 23.57 0.96
C ALA A 73 -0.46 24.86 1.12
N THR A 74 0.44 24.89 2.11
CA THR A 74 1.28 26.04 2.44
C THR A 74 2.77 25.66 2.41
N PRO A 75 3.70 26.63 2.39
CA PRO A 75 5.14 26.34 2.38
C PRO A 75 5.65 25.52 3.58
N GLU A 76 4.91 25.50 4.68
CA GLU A 76 5.26 24.79 5.92
C GLU A 76 5.08 23.27 5.82
N TRP A 77 4.49 22.75 4.74
CA TRP A 77 4.37 21.32 4.51
C TRP A 77 5.69 20.71 4.03
N THR A 78 5.93 19.46 4.40
CA THR A 78 6.94 18.62 3.74
C THR A 78 6.26 17.78 2.65
N VAL A 79 6.89 17.69 1.48
CA VAL A 79 6.41 16.89 0.35
C VAL A 79 7.43 15.81 0.02
N LEU A 80 7.00 14.54 0.14
CA LEU A 80 7.74 13.36 -0.34
C LEU A 80 7.23 12.98 -1.73
N CYS A 81 8.01 13.26 -2.77
CA CYS A 81 7.71 12.84 -4.13
C CYS A 81 8.22 11.41 -4.35
N SER A 82 7.30 10.46 -4.42
CA SER A 82 7.57 9.03 -4.50
C SER A 82 7.22 8.48 -5.88
N SER A 83 8.24 8.08 -6.65
CA SER A 83 8.09 7.41 -7.94
C SER A 83 9.21 6.40 -8.13
N TYR A 84 8.89 5.10 -8.14
CA TYR A 84 9.92 4.08 -8.31
C TYR A 84 10.71 4.28 -9.61
N SER A 85 10.04 4.48 -10.74
CA SER A 85 10.68 4.72 -12.03
C SER A 85 11.29 6.14 -12.19
N GLY A 86 10.79 7.11 -11.41
CA GLY A 86 11.13 8.53 -11.54
C GLY A 86 10.56 9.25 -12.76
N ASN A 87 9.66 8.60 -13.50
CA ASN A 87 9.06 9.15 -14.72
C ASN A 87 7.53 9.23 -14.68
N THR A 88 6.95 9.15 -13.47
CA THR A 88 5.49 9.27 -13.28
C THR A 88 5.08 10.72 -13.43
N GLU A 89 4.26 11.03 -14.44
CA GLU A 89 3.88 12.41 -14.80
C GLU A 89 3.24 13.16 -13.63
N GLU A 90 2.32 12.49 -12.90
CA GLU A 90 1.63 13.06 -11.76
C GLU A 90 2.61 13.42 -10.63
N THR A 91 3.63 12.58 -10.42
CA THR A 91 4.64 12.82 -9.38
C THR A 91 5.58 13.96 -9.78
N LEU A 92 5.95 14.05 -11.06
CA LEU A 92 6.73 15.18 -11.60
C LEU A 92 5.96 16.50 -11.47
N ALA A 93 4.68 16.51 -11.83
CA ALA A 93 3.83 17.70 -11.68
C ALA A 93 3.68 18.12 -10.20
N CYS A 94 3.60 17.16 -9.27
CA CYS A 94 3.60 17.46 -7.84
C CYS A 94 4.94 18.01 -7.36
N PHE A 95 6.06 17.53 -7.89
CA PHE A 95 7.40 18.04 -7.57
C PHE A 95 7.56 19.50 -7.99
N ASP A 96 7.10 19.86 -9.19
CA ASP A 96 7.10 21.23 -9.71
C ASP A 96 6.17 22.14 -8.89
N ALA A 97 4.95 21.64 -8.56
CA ALA A 97 4.01 22.39 -7.72
C ALA A 97 4.56 22.63 -6.31
N ALA A 98 5.27 21.66 -5.74
CA ALA A 98 5.93 21.77 -4.44
C ALA A 98 7.07 22.80 -4.47
N GLU A 99 7.82 22.88 -5.59
CA GLU A 99 8.82 23.93 -5.80
C GLU A 99 8.21 25.31 -5.87
N ALA A 100 7.20 25.47 -6.72
CA ALA A 100 6.50 26.74 -6.89
C ALA A 100 5.87 27.26 -5.58
N LEU A 101 5.40 26.35 -4.73
CA LEU A 101 4.86 26.66 -3.41
C LEU A 101 5.96 26.97 -2.39
N GLY A 102 7.20 26.55 -2.63
CA GLY A 102 8.32 26.74 -1.69
C GLY A 102 8.34 25.75 -0.53
N THR A 103 7.74 24.56 -0.66
CA THR A 103 7.76 23.54 0.39
C THR A 103 9.11 22.84 0.47
N ARG A 104 9.38 22.22 1.62
CA ARG A 104 10.46 21.24 1.74
C ARG A 104 10.13 20.01 0.89
N ARG A 105 11.01 19.69 -0.06
CA ARG A 105 10.88 18.52 -0.93
C ARG A 105 11.87 17.42 -0.55
N ILE A 106 11.45 16.17 -0.66
CA ILE A 106 12.27 14.96 -0.57
C ILE A 106 11.83 14.05 -1.70
N VAL A 107 12.78 13.36 -2.33
CA VAL A 107 12.49 12.43 -3.44
C VAL A 107 12.79 11.00 -3.02
N LEU A 108 11.90 10.07 -3.37
CA LEU A 108 12.09 8.63 -3.28
C LEU A 108 11.99 8.04 -4.69
N SER A 109 13.12 7.63 -5.27
CA SER A 109 13.16 7.11 -6.63
C SER A 109 14.44 6.34 -6.94
N THR A 110 14.36 5.38 -7.89
CA THR A 110 15.54 4.65 -8.39
C THR A 110 16.32 5.45 -9.43
N GLY A 111 15.71 6.45 -10.08
CA GLY A 111 16.30 7.21 -11.20
C GLY A 111 15.28 8.09 -11.91
N GLY A 112 15.46 8.25 -13.23
CA GLY A 112 14.56 8.99 -14.10
C GLY A 112 14.61 10.50 -13.91
N SER A 113 13.72 11.20 -14.61
CA SER A 113 13.64 12.67 -14.64
C SER A 113 13.47 13.28 -13.24
N LEU A 114 12.77 12.60 -12.33
CA LEU A 114 12.56 13.07 -10.95
C LEU A 114 13.89 13.17 -10.17
N VAL A 115 14.80 12.20 -10.35
CA VAL A 115 16.11 12.23 -9.69
C VAL A 115 17.03 13.29 -10.34
N GLU A 116 16.94 13.47 -11.67
CA GLU A 116 17.69 14.50 -12.38
C GLU A 116 17.30 15.90 -11.89
N GLN A 117 16.00 16.22 -11.89
CA GLN A 117 15.46 17.48 -11.39
C GLN A 117 15.79 17.69 -9.89
N ALA A 118 15.68 16.64 -9.07
CA ALA A 118 16.02 16.73 -7.65
C ALA A 118 17.49 17.11 -7.44
N ARG A 119 18.42 16.53 -8.23
CA ARG A 119 19.85 16.85 -8.15
C ARG A 119 20.15 18.28 -8.57
N GLU A 120 19.53 18.75 -9.66
CA GLU A 120 19.66 20.12 -10.13
C GLU A 120 19.17 21.14 -9.10
N ALA A 121 18.07 20.81 -8.42
CA ALA A 121 17.47 21.65 -7.39
C ALA A 121 18.10 21.47 -5.99
N GLY A 122 19.09 20.57 -5.81
CA GLY A 122 19.68 20.27 -4.51
C GLY A 122 18.73 19.61 -3.52
N VAL A 123 17.70 18.91 -4.02
CA VAL A 123 16.71 18.18 -3.22
C VAL A 123 17.26 16.80 -2.85
N PRO A 124 17.17 16.37 -1.56
CA PRO A 124 17.65 15.07 -1.15
C PRO A 124 16.87 13.93 -1.78
N VAL A 125 17.59 12.86 -2.16
CA VAL A 125 17.06 11.67 -2.81
C VAL A 125 17.31 10.43 -1.95
N ILE A 126 16.25 9.69 -1.64
CA ILE A 126 16.29 8.34 -1.09
C ILE A 126 16.22 7.39 -2.29
N ALA A 127 17.25 6.55 -2.46
CA ALA A 127 17.37 5.69 -3.64
C ALA A 127 17.14 4.21 -3.29
N PRO A 128 15.94 3.64 -3.54
CA PRO A 128 15.72 2.20 -3.46
C PRO A 128 16.49 1.44 -4.56
N PRO A 129 16.73 0.12 -4.44
CA PRO A 129 17.34 -0.66 -5.51
C PRO A 129 16.43 -0.70 -6.75
N GLY A 130 16.99 -0.55 -7.94
CA GLY A 130 16.27 -0.59 -9.22
C GLY A 130 16.09 -1.99 -9.80
N ILE A 131 16.02 -3.03 -8.98
CA ILE A 131 15.97 -4.44 -9.41
C ILE A 131 14.58 -5.09 -9.27
N TYR A 132 13.63 -4.42 -8.61
CA TYR A 132 12.31 -4.95 -8.35
C TYR A 132 11.25 -4.43 -9.33
N GLN A 133 10.15 -5.16 -9.46
CA GLN A 133 8.93 -4.57 -9.99
C GLN A 133 8.43 -3.48 -9.01
N PRO A 134 7.89 -2.34 -9.50
CA PRO A 134 7.50 -1.23 -8.62
C PRO A 134 6.58 -1.63 -7.46
N ARG A 135 5.64 -2.56 -7.69
CA ARG A 135 4.70 -3.05 -6.68
C ARG A 135 5.34 -3.92 -5.61
N VAL A 136 6.49 -4.56 -5.91
CA VAL A 136 7.24 -5.37 -4.94
C VAL A 136 8.10 -4.49 -4.02
N ALA A 137 8.51 -3.32 -4.50
CA ALA A 137 9.33 -2.38 -3.74
C ALA A 137 8.57 -1.61 -2.65
N VAL A 138 7.37 -2.05 -2.25
CA VAL A 138 6.50 -1.34 -1.29
C VAL A 138 7.13 -1.11 0.07
N ALA A 139 8.04 -1.98 0.51
CA ALA A 139 8.80 -1.80 1.75
C ALA A 139 9.54 -0.45 1.78
N TYR A 140 10.18 -0.09 0.69
CA TYR A 140 10.92 1.18 0.57
C TYR A 140 9.98 2.38 0.64
N MET A 141 8.80 2.27 0.02
CA MET A 141 7.79 3.33 0.02
C MET A 141 7.18 3.53 1.41
N PHE A 142 6.86 2.42 2.10
CA PHE A 142 6.33 2.41 3.45
C PHE A 142 7.32 2.97 4.47
N VAL A 143 8.56 2.46 4.47
CA VAL A 143 9.60 2.89 5.40
C VAL A 143 9.96 4.35 5.19
N ALA A 144 10.11 4.79 3.92
CA ALA A 144 10.40 6.19 3.63
C ALA A 144 9.28 7.11 4.12
N ALA A 145 8.02 6.75 3.91
CA ALA A 145 6.87 7.52 4.37
C ALA A 145 6.85 7.64 5.92
N ALA A 146 7.06 6.53 6.63
CA ALA A 146 7.05 6.49 8.09
C ALA A 146 8.23 7.29 8.71
N GLU A 147 9.44 7.10 8.18
CA GLU A 147 10.63 7.78 8.68
C GLU A 147 10.63 9.28 8.33
N VAL A 148 10.19 9.66 7.13
CA VAL A 148 10.02 11.07 6.77
C VAL A 148 8.93 11.74 7.62
N ALA A 149 7.85 11.02 7.97
CA ALA A 149 6.85 11.55 8.91
C ALA A 149 7.46 11.86 10.28
N ALA A 150 8.32 10.99 10.78
CA ALA A 150 9.03 11.22 12.04
C ALA A 150 10.02 12.41 11.94
N LEU A 151 10.81 12.46 10.86
CA LEU A 151 11.78 13.55 10.61
C LEU A 151 11.10 14.90 10.37
N ALA A 152 9.89 14.92 9.83
CA ALA A 152 9.09 16.13 9.63
C ALA A 152 8.31 16.56 10.90
N GLY A 153 8.45 15.86 12.02
CA GLY A 153 7.70 16.14 13.24
C GLY A 153 6.20 15.89 13.13
N VAL A 154 5.78 15.02 12.23
CA VAL A 154 4.37 14.65 11.95
C VAL A 154 3.93 13.48 12.82
N ALA A 155 4.85 12.59 13.18
CA ALA A 155 4.60 11.44 14.03
C ALA A 155 5.82 11.10 14.89
N SER A 156 5.64 10.27 15.92
CA SER A 156 6.77 9.59 16.55
C SER A 156 7.27 8.43 15.68
N THR A 157 8.57 8.13 15.75
CA THR A 157 9.17 7.04 14.94
C THR A 157 8.62 5.67 15.33
N ILE A 158 8.50 4.79 14.33
CA ILE A 158 8.18 3.35 14.47
C ILE A 158 9.34 2.47 14.00
N ARG A 159 10.54 3.02 13.86
CA ARG A 159 11.73 2.34 13.33
C ARG A 159 11.99 0.99 14.00
N SER A 160 11.98 0.94 15.33
CA SER A 160 12.21 -0.31 16.08
C SER A 160 11.11 -1.35 15.84
N GLU A 161 9.87 -0.92 15.63
CA GLU A 161 8.77 -1.83 15.32
C GLU A 161 8.86 -2.38 13.90
N ILE A 162 9.38 -1.60 12.95
CA ILE A 162 9.65 -2.08 11.58
C ILE A 162 10.70 -3.19 11.60
N ASP A 163 11.76 -3.02 12.42
CA ASP A 163 12.81 -4.05 12.54
C ASP A 163 12.29 -5.33 13.21
N VAL A 164 11.48 -5.19 14.27
CA VAL A 164 10.80 -6.32 14.92
C VAL A 164 9.84 -7.01 13.95
N ALA A 165 9.06 -6.26 13.18
CA ALA A 165 8.16 -6.80 12.18
C ALA A 165 8.90 -7.55 11.06
N ALA A 166 10.07 -7.09 10.64
CA ALA A 166 10.89 -7.82 9.67
C ALA A 166 11.30 -9.21 10.21
N ALA A 167 11.72 -9.30 11.47
CA ALA A 167 12.08 -10.58 12.11
C ALA A 167 10.84 -11.49 12.29
N PHE A 168 9.67 -10.91 12.60
CA PHE A 168 8.41 -11.64 12.69
C PHE A 168 8.02 -12.25 11.33
N LEU A 169 8.03 -11.48 10.26
CA LEU A 169 7.67 -11.94 8.92
C LEU A 169 8.63 -13.01 8.39
N GLU A 170 9.92 -12.89 8.67
CA GLU A 170 10.93 -13.89 8.32
C GLU A 170 10.61 -15.24 8.99
N ARG A 171 10.25 -15.25 10.26
CA ARG A 171 9.87 -16.44 11.00
C ARG A 171 8.55 -17.06 10.50
N GLU A 172 7.58 -16.24 10.16
CA GLU A 172 6.23 -16.69 9.75
C GLU A 172 6.08 -16.93 8.25
N ALA A 173 7.11 -16.71 7.44
CA ALA A 173 7.04 -16.72 5.98
C ALA A 173 6.37 -17.98 5.39
N LEU A 174 6.69 -19.17 5.92
CA LEU A 174 6.11 -20.43 5.46
C LEU A 174 4.63 -20.58 5.86
N THR A 175 4.27 -20.15 7.05
CA THR A 175 2.89 -20.15 7.56
C THR A 175 2.02 -19.21 6.72
N ILE A 176 2.52 -18.00 6.45
CA ILE A 176 1.82 -17.01 5.61
C ILE A 176 1.64 -17.55 4.19
N LYS A 177 2.65 -18.18 3.61
CA LYS A 177 2.58 -18.79 2.28
C LYS A 177 1.54 -19.91 2.22
N ALA A 178 1.48 -20.78 3.23
CA ALA A 178 0.49 -21.85 3.29
C ALA A 178 -0.93 -21.28 3.38
N LYS A 179 -1.16 -20.29 4.24
CA LYS A 179 -2.44 -19.59 4.39
C LYS A 179 -2.85 -18.88 3.09
N ALA A 180 -1.90 -18.28 2.38
CA ALA A 180 -2.16 -17.66 1.08
C ALA A 180 -2.67 -18.67 0.03
N ALA A 181 -2.10 -19.88 -0.01
CA ALA A 181 -2.55 -20.93 -0.92
C ALA A 181 -3.97 -21.42 -0.60
N GLU A 182 -4.33 -21.52 0.68
CA GLU A 182 -5.68 -21.87 1.13
C GLU A 182 -6.72 -20.79 0.74
N ILE A 183 -6.39 -19.51 0.97
CA ILE A 183 -7.26 -18.39 0.60
C ILE A 183 -7.41 -18.32 -0.93
N ALA A 184 -6.33 -18.44 -1.67
CA ALA A 184 -6.37 -18.43 -3.14
C ALA A 184 -7.26 -19.57 -3.70
N ALA A 185 -7.24 -20.75 -3.07
CA ALA A 185 -8.12 -21.85 -3.46
C ALA A 185 -9.60 -21.54 -3.25
N GLN A 186 -9.96 -20.77 -2.22
CA GLN A 186 -11.33 -20.33 -1.93
C GLN A 186 -11.81 -19.22 -2.88
N LEU A 187 -10.89 -18.40 -3.38
CA LEU A 187 -11.21 -17.25 -4.26
C LEU A 187 -11.15 -17.60 -5.75
N ASP A 188 -10.61 -18.77 -6.10
CA ASP A 188 -10.40 -19.17 -7.49
C ASP A 188 -11.73 -19.24 -8.28
N GLY A 189 -11.74 -18.64 -9.46
CA GLY A 189 -12.95 -18.56 -10.30
C GLY A 189 -13.92 -17.43 -9.94
N SER A 190 -13.66 -16.65 -8.88
CA SER A 190 -14.55 -15.56 -8.44
C SER A 190 -13.94 -14.18 -8.68
N THR A 191 -14.79 -13.16 -8.84
CA THR A 191 -14.38 -11.77 -8.73
C THR A 191 -14.40 -11.38 -7.24
N THR A 192 -13.31 -10.83 -6.74
CA THR A 192 -13.13 -10.59 -5.30
C THR A 192 -13.42 -9.15 -4.90
N VAL A 193 -14.22 -8.96 -3.86
CA VAL A 193 -14.40 -7.68 -3.14
C VAL A 193 -13.70 -7.79 -1.79
N ILE A 194 -12.78 -6.87 -1.49
CA ILE A 194 -11.97 -6.89 -0.27
C ILE A 194 -12.40 -5.75 0.64
N TYR A 195 -12.85 -6.07 1.84
CA TYR A 195 -13.26 -5.13 2.87
C TYR A 195 -12.16 -4.96 3.92
N GLY A 196 -11.90 -3.72 4.29
CA GLY A 196 -11.02 -3.38 5.40
C GLY A 196 -11.55 -2.20 6.19
N ALA A 197 -11.08 -2.06 7.42
CA ALA A 197 -11.40 -0.93 8.30
C ALA A 197 -10.14 -0.51 9.07
N ASP A 198 -9.98 0.78 9.35
CA ASP A 198 -8.83 1.31 10.09
C ASP A 198 -7.48 0.78 9.56
N LEU A 199 -6.75 -0.01 10.34
CA LEU A 199 -5.45 -0.60 9.98
C LEU A 199 -5.51 -1.36 8.65
N THR A 200 -6.59 -2.09 8.41
CA THR A 200 -6.72 -2.98 7.26
C THR A 200 -7.28 -2.31 6.01
N ALA A 201 -7.79 -1.08 6.08
CA ALA A 201 -8.34 -0.36 4.93
C ALA A 201 -7.33 -0.19 3.77
N PRO A 202 -6.11 0.34 3.98
CA PRO A 202 -5.12 0.43 2.91
C PRO A 202 -4.59 -0.96 2.47
N VAL A 203 -4.61 -1.94 3.36
CA VAL A 203 -4.25 -3.33 3.02
C VAL A 203 -5.28 -3.92 2.05
N ALA A 204 -6.58 -3.72 2.29
CA ALA A 204 -7.65 -4.15 1.38
C ALA A 204 -7.48 -3.52 -0.02
N HIS A 205 -7.16 -2.23 -0.07
CA HIS A 205 -6.85 -1.56 -1.34
C HIS A 205 -5.63 -2.17 -2.02
N ARG A 206 -4.57 -2.51 -1.27
CA ARG A 206 -3.41 -3.19 -1.83
C ARG A 206 -3.74 -4.59 -2.35
N TRP A 207 -4.48 -5.41 -1.61
CA TRP A 207 -4.92 -6.72 -2.09
C TRP A 207 -5.60 -6.61 -3.46
N LYS A 208 -6.54 -5.67 -3.57
CA LYS A 208 -7.22 -5.38 -4.84
C LYS A 208 -6.24 -5.08 -5.97
N THR A 209 -5.26 -4.19 -5.75
CA THR A 209 -4.31 -3.82 -6.80
C THR A 209 -3.38 -4.98 -7.17
N GLN A 210 -2.97 -5.79 -6.19
CA GLN A 210 -2.15 -6.97 -6.42
C GLN A 210 -2.90 -8.06 -7.21
N LEU A 211 -4.19 -8.30 -6.91
CA LEU A 211 -5.02 -9.20 -7.71
C LEU A 211 -5.16 -8.70 -9.16
N ASN A 212 -5.36 -7.40 -9.36
CA ASN A 212 -5.44 -6.81 -10.68
C ASN A 212 -4.12 -6.99 -11.46
N GLU A 213 -2.98 -6.63 -10.84
CA GLU A 213 -1.69 -6.60 -11.53
C GLU A 213 -1.03 -7.99 -11.65
N ASN A 214 -1.06 -8.83 -10.62
CA ASN A 214 -0.39 -10.12 -10.64
C ASN A 214 -1.27 -11.20 -11.27
N ALA A 215 -2.51 -11.35 -10.83
CA ALA A 215 -3.42 -12.40 -11.27
C ALA A 215 -4.26 -12.01 -12.51
N LYS A 216 -4.19 -10.75 -12.97
CA LYS A 216 -5.03 -10.20 -14.07
C LYS A 216 -6.53 -10.40 -13.81
N LEU A 217 -6.93 -10.34 -12.54
CA LEU A 217 -8.31 -10.48 -12.10
C LEU A 217 -8.92 -9.12 -11.79
N PRO A 218 -10.09 -8.77 -12.30
CA PRO A 218 -10.87 -7.68 -11.75
C PRO A 218 -11.13 -7.95 -10.27
N ALA A 219 -10.77 -7.00 -9.42
CA ALA A 219 -11.04 -7.04 -7.99
C ALA A 219 -11.36 -5.63 -7.51
N PHE A 220 -12.12 -5.54 -6.43
CA PHE A 220 -12.60 -4.28 -5.86
C PHE A 220 -12.24 -4.24 -4.38
N SER A 221 -12.14 -3.05 -3.83
CA SER A 221 -11.98 -2.88 -2.37
C SER A 221 -12.92 -1.81 -1.87
N SER A 222 -13.46 -2.03 -0.68
CA SER A 222 -14.33 -1.09 -0.02
C SER A 222 -13.96 -0.96 1.45
N GLN A 223 -14.30 0.19 2.03
CA GLN A 223 -13.96 0.49 3.41
C GLN A 223 -15.21 0.43 4.28
N LEU A 224 -15.11 -0.27 5.41
CA LEU A 224 -16.07 -0.20 6.48
C LEU A 224 -15.70 0.94 7.44
N PRO A 225 -16.70 1.63 8.03
CA PRO A 225 -18.14 1.33 7.99
C PRO A 225 -18.90 1.93 6.79
N GLU A 226 -18.25 2.67 5.87
CA GLU A 226 -18.92 3.37 4.77
C GLU A 226 -19.73 2.43 3.86
N ALA A 227 -19.18 1.26 3.53
CA ALA A 227 -19.87 0.27 2.68
C ALA A 227 -21.21 -0.21 3.27
N ASP A 228 -21.39 -0.18 4.60
CA ASP A 228 -22.63 -0.54 5.28
C ASP A 228 -23.78 0.47 5.03
N HIS A 229 -23.48 1.66 4.54
CA HIS A 229 -24.48 2.69 4.28
C HIS A 229 -25.00 2.68 2.84
N ASN A 230 -24.42 1.85 1.97
CA ASN A 230 -24.76 1.82 0.54
C ASN A 230 -24.52 0.42 -0.09
N GLU A 231 -23.29 -0.05 -0.14
CA GLU A 231 -22.86 -1.23 -0.89
C GLU A 231 -23.50 -2.53 -0.39
N ILE A 232 -23.79 -2.64 0.91
CA ILE A 232 -24.45 -3.80 1.51
C ILE A 232 -25.81 -4.11 0.84
N CYS A 233 -26.51 -3.11 0.32
CA CYS A 233 -27.75 -3.29 -0.43
C CYS A 233 -27.55 -4.12 -1.71
N GLY A 234 -26.39 -4.04 -2.33
CA GLY A 234 -26.04 -4.82 -3.52
C GLY A 234 -25.89 -6.31 -3.28
N TRP A 235 -25.72 -6.72 -2.02
CA TRP A 235 -25.61 -8.11 -1.62
C TRP A 235 -26.93 -8.74 -1.17
N SER A 236 -27.92 -7.93 -0.80
CA SER A 236 -29.07 -8.36 -0.02
C SER A 236 -30.12 -9.21 -0.77
N ASP A 237 -30.17 -9.15 -2.11
CA ASP A 237 -31.14 -9.93 -2.90
C ASP A 237 -30.57 -11.15 -3.62
N GLY A 238 -29.27 -11.35 -3.54
CA GLY A 238 -28.56 -12.50 -4.09
C GLY A 238 -28.55 -12.58 -5.65
N SER A 239 -29.29 -11.70 -6.32
CA SER A 239 -29.52 -11.82 -7.77
C SER A 239 -28.32 -11.46 -8.64
N GLY A 240 -27.37 -10.68 -8.12
CA GLY A 240 -26.16 -10.21 -8.83
C GLY A 240 -24.83 -10.69 -8.26
N ALA A 241 -24.83 -11.25 -7.06
CA ALA A 241 -23.61 -11.55 -6.30
C ALA A 241 -23.00 -12.93 -6.53
N GLY A 242 -23.68 -13.84 -7.24
CA GLY A 242 -23.31 -15.24 -7.36
C GLY A 242 -21.93 -15.55 -7.99
N ALA A 243 -21.27 -14.55 -8.62
CA ALA A 243 -19.90 -14.64 -9.13
C ALA A 243 -18.90 -13.87 -8.27
N LEU A 244 -19.35 -13.20 -7.20
CA LEU A 244 -18.53 -12.38 -6.32
C LEU A 244 -18.19 -13.16 -5.05
N ALA A 245 -16.90 -13.12 -4.66
CA ALA A 245 -16.44 -13.57 -3.36
C ALA A 245 -16.04 -12.34 -2.52
N ALA A 246 -16.26 -12.38 -1.22
CA ALA A 246 -15.87 -11.32 -0.30
C ALA A 246 -14.72 -11.77 0.62
N VAL A 247 -13.76 -10.88 0.83
CA VAL A 247 -12.70 -11.02 1.85
C VAL A 247 -12.87 -9.91 2.87
N PHE A 248 -12.97 -10.25 4.15
CA PHE A 248 -12.98 -9.30 5.26
C PHE A 248 -11.64 -9.38 5.98
N LEU A 249 -10.90 -8.26 5.98
CA LEU A 249 -9.65 -8.13 6.73
C LEU A 249 -9.96 -7.50 8.09
N GLU A 250 -9.71 -8.26 9.14
CA GLU A 250 -10.02 -7.92 10.53
C GLU A 250 -8.74 -7.68 11.33
N ASP A 251 -8.80 -6.81 12.32
CA ASP A 251 -7.70 -6.55 13.23
C ASP A 251 -8.15 -6.61 14.70
N CYS A 252 -7.29 -7.12 15.58
CA CYS A 252 -7.63 -7.30 17.00
C CYS A 252 -7.88 -5.98 17.74
N ASP A 253 -7.29 -4.87 17.27
CA ASP A 253 -7.43 -3.54 17.86
C ASP A 253 -8.56 -2.70 17.22
N GLN A 254 -9.35 -3.28 16.33
CA GLN A 254 -10.49 -2.57 15.74
C GLN A 254 -11.50 -2.14 16.82
N HIS A 255 -12.12 -1.00 16.62
CA HIS A 255 -13.19 -0.53 17.49
C HIS A 255 -14.28 -1.61 17.62
N PRO A 256 -14.81 -1.92 18.83
CA PRO A 256 -15.79 -3.00 19.03
C PRO A 256 -17.03 -2.89 18.13
N ARG A 257 -17.45 -1.68 17.79
CA ARG A 257 -18.58 -1.46 16.87
C ARG A 257 -18.25 -1.82 15.43
N GLU A 258 -17.01 -1.63 14.98
CA GLU A 258 -16.54 -2.04 13.64
C GLU A 258 -16.46 -3.56 13.55
N ARG A 259 -15.91 -4.23 14.56
CA ARG A 259 -15.90 -5.68 14.62
C ARG A 259 -17.32 -6.25 14.51
N ARG A 260 -18.27 -5.66 15.25
CA ARG A 260 -19.67 -6.06 15.15
C ARG A 260 -20.30 -5.80 13.78
N ARG A 261 -19.91 -4.71 13.11
CA ARG A 261 -20.35 -4.42 11.72
C ARG A 261 -19.83 -5.47 10.77
N ILE A 262 -18.52 -5.80 10.83
CA ILE A 262 -17.92 -6.84 10.00
C ILE A 262 -18.68 -8.17 10.14
N GLU A 263 -18.98 -8.59 11.37
CA GLU A 263 -19.77 -9.82 11.61
C GLU A 263 -21.13 -9.79 10.91
N LEU A 264 -21.87 -8.67 11.04
CA LEU A 264 -23.20 -8.52 10.46
C LEU A 264 -23.15 -8.41 8.95
N THR A 265 -22.20 -7.63 8.42
CA THR A 265 -22.00 -7.46 6.98
C THR A 265 -21.60 -8.78 6.33
N ALA A 266 -20.67 -9.51 6.94
CA ALA A 266 -20.25 -10.83 6.44
C ALA A 266 -21.42 -11.83 6.42
N ALA A 267 -22.33 -11.77 7.40
CA ALA A 267 -23.53 -12.60 7.42
C ALA A 267 -24.50 -12.27 6.26
N VAL A 268 -24.75 -10.99 6.00
CA VAL A 268 -25.59 -10.55 4.85
C VAL A 268 -24.94 -10.95 3.52
N VAL A 269 -23.64 -10.68 3.37
CA VAL A 269 -22.88 -11.01 2.16
C VAL A 269 -22.90 -12.51 1.88
N ALA A 270 -22.82 -13.36 2.91
CA ALA A 270 -22.83 -14.82 2.78
C ALA A 270 -24.12 -15.38 2.19
N GLU A 271 -25.24 -14.64 2.21
CA GLU A 271 -26.52 -15.10 1.65
C GLU A 271 -26.47 -15.16 0.09
N GLY A 272 -25.63 -14.33 -0.54
CA GLY A 272 -25.58 -14.21 -2.01
C GLY A 272 -24.20 -14.40 -2.64
N ALA A 273 -23.12 -14.32 -1.88
CA ALA A 273 -21.76 -14.43 -2.39
C ALA A 273 -21.38 -15.86 -2.79
N ALA A 274 -20.48 -16.01 -3.77
CA ALA A 274 -19.84 -17.30 -4.10
C ALA A 274 -19.00 -17.86 -2.94
N GLY A 275 -18.51 -16.98 -2.07
CA GLY A 275 -17.75 -17.35 -0.87
C GLY A 275 -17.44 -16.12 -0.01
N VAL A 276 -17.25 -16.35 1.28
CA VAL A 276 -16.82 -15.33 2.23
C VAL A 276 -15.59 -15.84 2.98
N VAL A 277 -14.50 -15.07 2.89
CA VAL A 277 -13.25 -15.35 3.59
C VAL A 277 -13.05 -14.28 4.66
N ARG A 278 -12.80 -14.71 5.88
CA ARG A 278 -12.45 -13.80 6.98
C ARG A 278 -10.99 -14.02 7.35
N VAL A 279 -10.23 -12.94 7.42
CA VAL A 279 -8.79 -12.95 7.70
C VAL A 279 -8.55 -12.02 8.88
N GLU A 280 -8.26 -12.57 10.04
CA GLU A 280 -7.76 -11.82 11.19
C GLU A 280 -6.24 -11.64 11.04
N THR A 281 -5.74 -10.42 11.27
CA THR A 281 -4.32 -10.09 11.22
C THR A 281 -3.55 -10.80 12.34
N GLU A 282 -2.28 -11.12 12.08
CA GLU A 282 -1.41 -11.78 13.05
C GLU A 282 -0.19 -10.90 13.36
N GLY A 283 0.25 -10.89 14.63
CA GLY A 283 1.35 -10.10 15.16
C GLY A 283 0.99 -9.39 16.46
N GLU A 284 2.00 -9.00 17.22
CA GLU A 284 1.80 -8.32 18.52
C GLU A 284 1.68 -6.81 18.34
N THR A 285 2.49 -6.22 17.47
CA THR A 285 2.47 -4.78 17.20
C THR A 285 1.58 -4.43 16.02
N ARG A 286 1.12 -3.18 15.97
CA ARG A 286 0.35 -2.64 14.84
C ARG A 286 1.12 -2.78 13.52
N VAL A 287 2.44 -2.59 13.55
CA VAL A 287 3.31 -2.71 12.36
C VAL A 287 3.41 -4.17 11.89
N GLU A 288 3.59 -5.12 12.81
CA GLU A 288 3.60 -6.55 12.47
C GLU A 288 2.29 -6.97 11.80
N ARG A 289 1.15 -6.62 12.38
CA ARG A 289 -0.17 -6.97 11.86
C ARG A 289 -0.45 -6.39 10.49
N LEU A 290 -0.10 -5.11 10.27
CA LEU A 290 -0.23 -4.48 8.95
C LEU A 290 0.61 -5.18 7.90
N LEU A 291 1.90 -5.39 8.18
CA LEU A 291 2.85 -5.96 7.22
C LEU A 291 2.58 -7.45 6.96
N TRP A 292 2.12 -8.19 7.97
CA TRP A 292 1.67 -9.57 7.82
C TRP A 292 0.47 -9.66 6.87
N ALA A 293 -0.55 -8.85 7.09
CA ALA A 293 -1.75 -8.84 6.24
C ALA A 293 -1.42 -8.38 4.81
N MET A 294 -0.48 -7.45 4.65
CA MET A 294 0.04 -7.00 3.36
C MET A 294 0.75 -8.15 2.62
N LEU A 295 1.70 -8.81 3.28
CA LEU A 295 2.46 -9.93 2.69
C LEU A 295 1.54 -11.09 2.31
N LEU A 296 0.54 -11.40 3.16
CA LEU A 296 -0.45 -12.42 2.86
C LEU A 296 -1.19 -12.13 1.55
N GLY A 297 -1.65 -10.90 1.34
CA GLY A 297 -2.34 -10.51 0.11
C GLY A 297 -1.47 -10.55 -1.14
N ASP A 298 -0.23 -10.14 -1.01
CA ASP A 298 0.74 -10.23 -2.09
C ASP A 298 0.93 -11.69 -2.52
N LEU A 299 1.07 -12.61 -1.56
CA LEU A 299 1.20 -14.04 -1.83
C LEU A 299 -0.10 -14.67 -2.37
N VAL A 300 -1.28 -14.27 -1.88
CA VAL A 300 -2.58 -14.71 -2.44
C VAL A 300 -2.66 -14.35 -3.92
N SER A 301 -2.24 -13.13 -4.30
CA SER A 301 -2.28 -12.69 -5.68
C SER A 301 -1.36 -13.49 -6.61
N LEU A 302 -0.17 -13.87 -6.13
CA LEU A 302 0.78 -14.71 -6.88
C LEU A 302 0.30 -16.16 -6.98
N GLU A 303 -0.31 -16.70 -5.94
CA GLU A 303 -0.90 -18.03 -5.97
C GLU A 303 -2.07 -18.11 -6.98
N LEU A 304 -2.93 -17.09 -7.01
CA LEU A 304 -3.99 -16.98 -8.03
C LEU A 304 -3.42 -16.83 -9.43
N ALA A 305 -2.35 -16.06 -9.62
CA ALA A 305 -1.65 -15.96 -10.91
C ALA A 305 -1.13 -17.33 -11.37
N SER A 306 -0.52 -18.09 -10.46
CA SER A 306 -0.01 -19.45 -10.72
C SER A 306 -1.15 -20.40 -11.14
N ARG A 307 -2.26 -20.43 -10.40
CA ARG A 307 -3.44 -21.27 -10.71
C ARG A 307 -4.02 -20.96 -12.07
N ARG A 308 -3.98 -19.72 -12.49
CA ARG A 308 -4.49 -19.25 -13.79
C ARG A 308 -3.48 -19.40 -14.93
N GLY A 309 -2.23 -19.77 -14.66
CA GLY A 309 -1.15 -19.78 -15.64
C GLY A 309 -0.83 -18.38 -16.19
N THR A 310 -1.04 -17.34 -15.39
CA THR A 310 -0.84 -15.94 -15.77
C THR A 310 0.55 -15.49 -15.34
N ASP A 311 1.27 -14.78 -16.21
CA ASP A 311 2.54 -14.16 -15.85
C ASP A 311 2.29 -12.96 -14.93
N PRO A 312 2.73 -13.01 -13.64
CA PRO A 312 2.55 -11.91 -12.72
C PRO A 312 3.40 -10.69 -13.10
N GLU A 313 4.51 -10.85 -13.83
CA GLU A 313 5.43 -9.76 -14.16
C GLU A 313 4.91 -8.88 -15.30
N SER A 314 4.13 -9.42 -16.23
CA SER A 314 3.58 -8.68 -17.38
C SER A 314 2.69 -7.52 -16.94
N ILE A 315 2.90 -6.34 -17.55
CA ILE A 315 2.09 -5.11 -17.38
C ILE A 315 1.68 -4.50 -18.71
N GLU A 316 1.53 -5.31 -19.74
CA GLU A 316 1.25 -4.88 -21.13
C GLU A 316 0.09 -3.87 -21.25
N ALA A 317 -0.96 -4.00 -20.43
CA ALA A 317 -2.09 -3.07 -20.47
C ALA A 317 -1.68 -1.66 -19.98
N ILE A 318 -0.79 -1.59 -18.98
CA ILE A 318 -0.25 -0.32 -18.47
C ILE A 318 0.71 0.29 -19.51
N ASP A 319 1.56 -0.53 -20.13
CA ASP A 319 2.53 -0.06 -21.11
C ASP A 319 1.82 0.51 -22.35
N ARG A 320 0.79 -0.18 -22.89
CA ARG A 320 -0.04 0.36 -23.99
C ARG A 320 -0.73 1.67 -23.63
N LEU A 321 -1.19 1.82 -22.39
CA LEU A 321 -1.77 3.08 -21.94
C LEU A 321 -0.72 4.21 -21.95
N LYS A 322 0.47 3.96 -21.42
CA LYS A 322 1.57 4.94 -21.41
C LYS A 322 2.02 5.35 -22.83
N GLU A 323 2.11 4.36 -23.72
CA GLU A 323 2.42 4.64 -25.14
C GLU A 323 1.37 5.55 -25.79
N GLY A 324 0.10 5.30 -25.51
CA GLY A 324 -1.00 6.13 -25.99
C GLY A 324 -1.02 7.55 -25.39
N MET A 325 -0.51 7.73 -24.16
CA MET A 325 -0.39 9.06 -23.54
C MET A 325 0.81 9.85 -24.08
N ALA A 326 1.84 9.17 -24.58
CA ALA A 326 3.04 9.81 -25.13
C ALA A 326 2.88 10.21 -26.61
N ALA A 327 1.83 9.74 -27.30
CA ALA A 327 1.52 10.05 -28.69
C ALA A 327 0.71 11.35 -28.82
#